data_0229c4acaa0ae779c0ff22a7b7f94c24
#
_entry.id   0229c4acaa0ae779c0ff22a7b7f94c24
#
_cell.length_a   1.000
_cell.length_b   1.000
_cell.length_c   1.000
_cell.angle_alpha   90.00
_cell.angle_beta   90.00
_cell.angle_gamma   90.00
#
_symmetry.space_group_name_H-M   'P 1'
#
loop_
_entity.id
_entity.type
_entity.pdbx_description
1 polymer ?
#
loop_
_entity_poly.entity_id
_entity_poly.type
_entity_poly.pdbx_seq_one_letter_code
_entity_poly.pdbx_strand_id
1 'polypeptide(L)'
;MFAVIKTGGRQFRVAPDDVLEIGKIAGDVGTIVQLNEVLVVGGDSPVLGTPLVAGATVAAEVLQHKRGPKVISFKKRRRKNSRRKRGFRAEITVVRITEILTDGKTPTIAARGGRMARKPKTTATAPAAPEAEAATA
;
A
#
# COMPACT_ATOMS: atom_id res chain seq x y z
N MET A 1 6.67 14.42 7.30
CA MET A 1 5.36 14.84 6.76
C MET A 1 4.52 13.61 6.54
N PHE A 2 3.25 13.62 6.91
CA PHE A 2 2.31 12.53 6.67
C PHE A 2 0.94 13.10 6.28
N ALA A 3 0.09 12.29 5.69
CA ALA A 3 -1.29 12.67 5.42
C ALA A 3 -2.25 11.57 5.89
N VAL A 4 -3.48 11.94 6.14
CA VAL A 4 -4.58 10.99 6.33
C VAL A 4 -5.51 11.13 5.15
N ILE A 5 -5.65 10.06 4.40
CA ILE A 5 -6.50 9.98 3.21
C ILE A 5 -7.70 9.08 3.47
N LYS A 6 -8.78 9.36 2.78
CA LYS A 6 -9.96 8.49 2.74
C LYS A 6 -10.07 7.90 1.34
N THR A 7 -10.13 6.58 1.24
CA THR A 7 -10.34 5.90 -0.04
C THR A 7 -11.08 4.58 0.17
N GLY A 8 -12.02 4.26 -0.71
CA GLY A 8 -12.82 3.04 -0.61
C GLY A 8 -13.56 2.87 0.72
N GLY A 9 -13.99 3.96 1.35
CA GLY A 9 -14.68 3.95 2.65
C GLY A 9 -13.77 3.70 3.86
N ARG A 10 -12.46 3.68 3.66
CA ARG A 10 -11.46 3.49 4.73
C ARG A 10 -10.53 4.70 4.81
N GLN A 11 -9.96 4.91 5.98
CA GLN A 11 -8.98 5.96 6.22
C GLN A 11 -7.61 5.34 6.42
N PHE A 12 -6.60 5.95 5.82
CA PHE A 12 -5.21 5.49 5.89
C PHE A 12 -4.32 6.67 6.26
N ARG A 13 -3.43 6.45 7.22
CA ARG A 13 -2.29 7.32 7.45
C ARG A 13 -1.18 6.92 6.49
N VAL A 14 -0.68 7.87 5.72
CA VAL A 14 0.30 7.64 4.67
C VAL A 14 1.48 8.59 4.80
N ALA A 15 2.66 8.08 4.50
CA ALA A 15 3.87 8.85 4.33
C ALA A 15 4.46 8.57 2.93
N PRO A 16 5.36 9.42 2.44
CA PRO A 16 6.07 9.12 1.20
C PRO A 16 6.76 7.75 1.26
N ASP A 17 6.78 7.03 0.13
CA ASP A 17 7.30 5.66 -0.05
C ASP A 17 6.51 4.54 0.65
N ASP A 18 5.43 4.83 1.34
CA ASP A 18 4.56 3.79 1.91
C ASP A 18 3.84 2.99 0.81
N VAL A 19 3.73 1.69 1.03
CA VAL A 19 2.98 0.77 0.17
C VAL A 19 1.71 0.34 0.87
N LEU A 20 0.57 0.58 0.24
CA LEU A 20 -0.76 0.33 0.79
C LEU A 20 -1.59 -0.58 -0.12
N GLU A 21 -2.47 -1.34 0.51
CA GLU A 21 -3.50 -2.11 -0.17
C GLU A 21 -4.85 -1.42 0.01
N ILE A 22 -5.36 -0.88 -1.07
CA ILE A 22 -6.65 -0.17 -1.08
C ILE A 22 -7.66 -0.91 -1.95
N GLY A 23 -8.93 -0.53 -1.85
CA GLY A 23 -9.96 -1.04 -2.77
C GLY A 23 -9.59 -0.71 -4.22
N LYS A 24 -10.16 -1.45 -5.16
CA LYS A 24 -9.88 -1.25 -6.59
C LYS A 24 -10.11 0.19 -7.01
N ILE A 25 -9.11 0.77 -7.63
CA ILE A 25 -9.18 2.09 -8.27
C ILE A 25 -8.97 1.96 -9.78
N ALA A 26 -9.46 2.93 -10.52
CA ALA A 26 -9.18 3.04 -11.95
C ALA A 26 -7.72 3.53 -12.15
N GLY A 27 -7.04 2.95 -13.10
CA GLY A 27 -5.66 3.28 -13.45
C GLY A 27 -4.88 2.03 -13.80
N ASP A 28 -3.99 2.13 -14.76
CA ASP A 28 -3.13 1.02 -15.17
C ASP A 28 -1.94 0.88 -14.23
N VAL A 29 -1.37 -0.32 -14.20
CA VAL A 29 -0.13 -0.58 -13.45
C VAL A 29 1.00 0.30 -13.96
N GLY A 30 1.71 0.97 -13.06
CA GLY A 30 2.77 1.92 -13.37
C GLY A 30 2.30 3.35 -13.64
N THR A 31 1.01 3.65 -13.51
CA THR A 31 0.50 5.03 -13.62
C THR A 31 0.43 5.70 -12.25
N ILE A 32 0.49 7.02 -12.25
CA ILE A 32 0.29 7.84 -11.05
C ILE A 32 -1.18 8.24 -10.98
N VAL A 33 -1.79 7.93 -9.84
CA VAL A 33 -3.17 8.31 -9.52
C VAL A 33 -3.15 9.34 -8.40
N GLN A 34 -3.97 10.35 -8.52
CA GLN A 34 -4.15 11.37 -7.49
C GLN A 34 -5.34 11.01 -6.59
N LEU A 35 -5.09 10.96 -5.29
CA LEU A 35 -6.09 10.75 -4.26
C LEU A 35 -6.43 12.10 -3.63
N ASN A 36 -7.64 12.59 -3.92
CA ASN A 36 -8.06 13.96 -3.57
C ASN A 36 -8.74 14.05 -2.20
N GLU A 37 -9.17 12.93 -1.62
CA GLU A 37 -9.84 12.92 -0.33
C GLU A 37 -8.83 12.91 0.82
N VAL A 38 -8.18 14.04 1.06
CA VAL A 38 -7.23 14.24 2.15
C VAL A 38 -7.91 14.89 3.34
N LEU A 39 -7.93 14.22 4.47
CA LEU A 39 -8.57 14.68 5.70
C LEU A 39 -7.64 15.55 6.55
N VAL A 40 -6.37 15.16 6.63
CA VAL A 40 -5.36 15.81 7.45
C VAL A 40 -4.03 15.77 6.72
N VAL A 41 -3.30 16.85 6.79
CA VAL A 41 -1.87 16.90 6.44
C VAL A 41 -1.10 17.19 7.70
N GLY A 42 -0.25 16.26 8.13
CA GLY A 42 0.58 16.39 9.33
C GLY A 42 2.02 16.77 8.97
N GLY A 43 2.62 17.51 9.85
CA GLY A 43 3.99 17.99 9.75
C GLY A 43 4.26 18.96 10.91
N ASP A 44 5.15 19.91 10.71
CA ASP A 44 5.46 20.92 11.73
C ASP A 44 4.26 21.82 12.05
N SER A 45 3.44 22.11 11.03
CA SER A 45 2.16 22.80 11.16
C SER A 45 1.03 21.94 10.59
N PRO A 46 0.33 21.14 11.41
CA PRO A 46 -0.72 20.27 10.92
C PRO A 46 -1.93 21.06 10.44
N VAL A 47 -2.48 20.66 9.31
CA VAL A 47 -3.70 21.22 8.71
C VAL A 47 -4.82 20.19 8.78
N LEU A 48 -5.90 20.56 9.45
CA LEU A 48 -7.12 19.75 9.56
C LEU A 48 -8.14 20.19 8.52
N GLY A 49 -8.73 19.23 7.81
CA GLY A 49 -9.81 19.49 6.89
C GLY A 49 -11.19 19.52 7.56
N THR A 50 -12.09 20.30 7.00
CA THR A 50 -13.51 20.38 7.40
C THR A 50 -14.42 20.13 6.20
N PRO A 51 -14.71 18.92 5.79
CA PRO A 51 -14.09 17.62 6.15
C PRO A 51 -12.77 17.34 5.42
N LEU A 52 -12.48 18.00 4.30
CA LEU A 52 -11.31 17.79 3.46
C LEU A 52 -10.39 19.02 3.47
N VAL A 53 -9.10 18.78 3.37
CA VAL A 53 -8.12 19.87 3.23
C VAL A 53 -8.18 20.39 1.79
N ALA A 54 -8.49 21.66 1.62
CA ALA A 54 -8.56 22.29 0.32
C ALA A 54 -7.18 22.30 -0.38
N GLY A 55 -7.15 21.88 -1.64
CA GLY A 55 -5.92 21.86 -2.46
C GLY A 55 -4.92 20.78 -2.10
N ALA A 56 -5.18 19.93 -1.10
CA ALA A 56 -4.31 18.83 -0.77
C ALA A 56 -4.66 17.58 -1.59
N THR A 57 -3.65 16.95 -2.17
CA THR A 57 -3.76 15.70 -2.90
C THR A 57 -2.59 14.79 -2.56
N VAL A 58 -2.80 13.49 -2.65
CA VAL A 58 -1.74 12.50 -2.48
C VAL A 58 -1.53 11.78 -3.81
N ALA A 59 -0.33 11.84 -4.33
CA ALA A 59 0.06 11.09 -5.52
C ALA A 59 0.50 9.69 -5.14
N ALA A 60 -0.03 8.71 -5.84
CA ALA A 60 0.28 7.31 -5.64
C ALA A 60 0.53 6.59 -6.96
N GLU A 61 1.57 5.79 -7.02
CA GLU A 61 1.86 4.93 -8.15
C GLU A 61 1.15 3.59 -7.98
N VAL A 62 0.44 3.16 -8.99
CA VAL A 62 -0.19 1.83 -9.02
C VAL A 62 0.87 0.77 -9.27
N LEU A 63 1.13 -0.09 -8.29
CA LEU A 63 2.09 -1.17 -8.42
C LEU A 63 1.46 -2.43 -9.01
N GLN A 64 0.26 -2.77 -8.57
CA GLN A 64 -0.38 -4.03 -8.94
C GLN A 64 -1.87 -3.99 -8.65
N HIS A 65 -2.64 -4.62 -9.51
CA HIS A 65 -4.01 -5.04 -9.22
C HIS A 65 -4.00 -6.52 -8.83
N LYS A 66 -4.54 -6.85 -7.67
CA LYS A 66 -4.62 -8.23 -7.20
C LYS A 66 -5.99 -8.54 -6.61
N ARG A 67 -6.25 -9.82 -6.42
CA ARG A 67 -7.41 -10.29 -5.68
C ARG A 67 -6.99 -10.70 -4.27
N GLY A 68 -7.76 -10.32 -3.28
CA GLY A 68 -7.54 -10.68 -1.90
C GLY A 68 -7.73 -12.17 -1.63
N PRO A 69 -7.54 -12.59 -0.37
CA PRO A 69 -7.79 -13.95 0.04
C PRO A 69 -9.27 -14.30 -0.14
N LYS A 70 -9.52 -15.57 -0.46
CA LYS A 70 -10.88 -16.06 -0.63
C LYS A 70 -11.58 -16.15 0.73
N VAL A 71 -12.69 -15.44 0.85
CA VAL A 71 -13.58 -15.52 2.01
C VAL A 71 -14.73 -16.42 1.64
N ILE A 72 -14.93 -17.47 2.43
CA ILE A 72 -15.97 -18.46 2.19
C ILE A 72 -17.14 -18.17 3.11
N SER A 73 -18.31 -17.94 2.50
CA SER A 73 -19.57 -17.82 3.22
C SER A 73 -20.30 -19.16 3.13
N PHE A 74 -20.33 -19.89 4.25
CA PHE A 74 -21.03 -21.15 4.33
C PHE A 74 -22.34 -20.98 5.11
N LYS A 75 -23.45 -21.36 4.50
CA LYS A 75 -24.78 -21.33 5.11
C LYS A 75 -25.35 -22.73 5.14
N LYS A 76 -25.67 -23.19 6.34
CA LYS A 76 -26.33 -24.47 6.58
C LYS A 76 -27.56 -24.24 7.42
N ARG A 77 -28.68 -24.79 7.02
CA ARG A 77 -29.88 -24.87 7.87
C ARG A 77 -29.82 -26.12 8.73
N ARG A 78 -30.25 -25.99 9.96
CA ARG A 78 -30.28 -27.10 10.93
C ARG A 78 -31.19 -28.26 10.49
N ARG A 79 -32.28 -27.92 9.81
CA ARG A 79 -33.26 -28.86 9.22
C ARG A 79 -33.44 -28.49 7.75
N LYS A 80 -34.09 -29.33 6.93
CA LYS A 80 -34.37 -29.15 5.50
C LYS A 80 -33.19 -29.36 4.57
N ASN A 81 -32.12 -30.01 5.02
CA ASN A 81 -31.01 -30.47 4.20
C ASN A 81 -30.43 -29.39 3.26
N SER A 82 -30.43 -28.13 3.71
CA SER A 82 -29.93 -27.00 2.93
C SER A 82 -28.50 -26.67 3.31
N ARG A 83 -27.60 -26.68 2.33
CA ARG A 83 -26.19 -26.27 2.44
C ARG A 83 -25.86 -25.36 1.28
N ARG A 84 -25.33 -24.19 1.54
CA ARG A 84 -24.85 -23.28 0.50
C ARG A 84 -23.50 -22.72 0.87
N LYS A 85 -22.58 -22.77 -0.08
CA LYS A 85 -21.22 -22.29 0.06
C LYS A 85 -20.92 -21.31 -1.06
N ARG A 86 -20.50 -20.11 -0.72
CA ARG A 86 -20.06 -19.08 -1.68
C ARG A 86 -18.68 -18.60 -1.31
N GLY A 87 -17.84 -18.41 -2.31
CA GLY A 87 -16.53 -17.79 -2.16
C GLY A 87 -16.53 -16.37 -2.73
N PHE A 88 -15.86 -15.45 -2.06
CA PHE A 88 -15.67 -14.08 -2.49
C PHE A 88 -14.21 -13.68 -2.37
N ARG A 89 -13.71 -12.98 -3.38
CA ARG A 89 -12.40 -12.34 -3.36
C ARG A 89 -12.56 -10.87 -3.67
N ALA A 90 -12.14 -10.03 -2.73
CA ALA A 90 -12.12 -8.59 -2.96
C ALA A 90 -11.06 -8.23 -4.00
N GLU A 91 -11.39 -7.33 -4.91
CA GLU A 91 -10.40 -6.74 -5.81
C GLU A 91 -9.68 -5.62 -5.08
N ILE A 92 -8.35 -5.67 -5.12
CA ILE A 92 -7.46 -4.79 -4.37
C ILE A 92 -6.44 -4.20 -5.34
N THR A 93 -6.12 -2.94 -5.15
CA THR A 93 -5.00 -2.27 -5.80
C THR A 93 -3.90 -2.00 -4.78
N VAL A 94 -2.69 -2.37 -5.12
CA VAL A 94 -1.50 -2.04 -4.34
C VAL A 94 -0.91 -0.76 -4.92
N VAL A 95 -0.79 0.25 -4.08
CA VAL A 95 -0.23 1.55 -4.46
C VAL A 95 0.95 1.91 -3.58
N ARG A 96 1.90 2.62 -4.16
CA ARG A 96 3.00 3.25 -3.42
C ARG A 96 2.79 4.76 -3.44
N ILE A 97 2.82 5.37 -2.27
CA ILE A 97 2.73 6.82 -2.14
C ILE A 97 4.03 7.45 -2.65
N THR A 98 3.92 8.35 -3.59
CA THR A 98 5.08 9.06 -4.15
C THR A 98 5.25 10.42 -3.49
N GLU A 99 4.19 11.21 -3.44
CA GLU A 99 4.23 12.57 -2.91
C GLU A 99 2.94 12.94 -2.19
N ILE A 100 3.08 13.79 -1.18
CA ILE A 100 1.96 14.48 -0.54
C ILE A 100 2.01 15.92 -1.03
N LEU A 101 1.01 16.31 -1.79
CA LEU A 101 0.93 17.61 -2.43
C LEU A 101 -0.02 18.52 -1.66
N THR A 102 0.40 19.73 -1.44
CA THR A 102 -0.40 20.80 -0.86
C THR A 102 -0.57 21.92 -1.89
N ASP A 103 -1.56 22.77 -1.69
CA ASP A 103 -1.79 23.98 -2.51
C ASP A 103 -2.03 23.71 -4.02
N GLY A 104 -2.65 22.57 -4.35
CA GLY A 104 -3.04 22.26 -5.74
C GLY A 104 -1.87 21.97 -6.68
N LYS A 105 -0.69 21.62 -6.14
CA LYS A 105 0.49 21.25 -6.95
C LYS A 105 0.23 19.96 -7.72
N THR A 106 0.87 19.82 -8.87
CA THR A 106 0.87 18.60 -9.65
C THR A 106 2.01 17.68 -9.23
N PRO A 107 1.86 16.34 -9.36
CA PRO A 107 2.93 15.39 -9.06
C PRO A 107 4.18 15.66 -9.91
N THR A 108 5.34 15.75 -9.26
CA THR A 108 6.62 15.96 -9.92
C THR A 108 7.40 14.67 -10.09
N ILE A 109 7.15 13.68 -9.23
CA ILE A 109 7.81 12.37 -9.27
C ILE A 109 7.10 11.49 -10.30
N ALA A 110 7.84 11.13 -11.36
CA ALA A 110 7.37 10.16 -12.35
C ALA A 110 7.26 8.74 -11.73
N ALA A 111 6.34 7.93 -12.24
CA ALA A 111 6.22 6.54 -11.85
C ALA A 111 7.54 5.80 -12.07
N ARG A 112 8.03 5.12 -11.04
CA ARG A 112 9.31 4.38 -11.11
C ARG A 112 9.20 3.03 -11.83
N GLY A 113 8.06 2.75 -12.47
CA GLY A 113 7.83 1.49 -13.17
C GLY A 113 7.84 0.28 -12.24
N GLY A 114 6.71 -0.37 -12.07
CA GLY A 114 6.38 -1.38 -11.06
C GLY A 114 7.28 -2.61 -10.97
N ARG A 115 8.55 -2.45 -10.63
CA ARG A 115 9.34 -3.54 -10.08
C ARG A 115 9.12 -3.56 -8.59
N MET A 116 8.30 -4.49 -8.11
CA MET A 116 8.36 -4.88 -6.71
C MET A 116 9.82 -5.19 -6.38
N ALA A 117 10.44 -4.37 -5.55
CA ALA A 117 11.69 -4.74 -4.93
C ALA A 117 11.40 -6.02 -4.13
N ARG A 118 11.82 -7.16 -4.68
CA ARG A 118 11.94 -8.37 -3.88
C ARG A 118 12.81 -7.97 -2.70
N LYS A 119 12.24 -8.02 -1.49
CA LYS A 119 13.06 -7.96 -0.28
C LYS A 119 14.22 -8.93 -0.50
N PRO A 120 15.48 -8.50 -0.41
CA PRO A 120 16.58 -9.43 -0.47
C PRO A 120 16.35 -10.44 0.64
N LYS A 121 16.22 -11.71 0.28
CA LYS A 121 16.39 -12.79 1.25
C LYS A 121 17.78 -12.57 1.82
N THR A 122 17.87 -12.14 3.04
CA THR A 122 19.10 -12.18 3.82
C THR A 122 19.47 -13.65 3.96
N THR A 123 20.23 -14.17 3.02
CA THR A 123 20.99 -15.37 3.23
C THR A 123 21.99 -14.99 4.30
N ALA A 124 21.73 -15.44 5.52
CA ALA A 124 22.74 -15.39 6.56
C ALA A 124 23.92 -16.23 6.08
N THR A 125 24.92 -15.54 5.54
CA THR A 125 26.25 -16.14 5.35
C THR A 125 26.82 -16.32 6.74
N ALA A 126 26.90 -17.54 7.18
CA ALA A 126 27.64 -17.88 8.38
C ALA A 126 29.07 -17.33 8.24
N PRO A 127 29.62 -16.69 9.28
CA PRO A 127 31.02 -16.27 9.24
C PRO A 127 31.90 -17.50 9.14
N ALA A 128 32.71 -17.54 8.09
CA ALA A 128 33.79 -18.52 7.98
C ALA A 128 34.73 -18.33 9.17
N ALA A 129 34.98 -19.41 9.87
CA ALA A 129 35.97 -19.44 10.94
C ALA A 129 37.35 -19.05 10.38
N PRO A 130 38.14 -18.26 11.10
CA PRO A 130 39.51 -17.96 10.65
C PRO A 130 40.33 -19.25 10.79
N GLU A 131 40.89 -19.66 9.68
CA GLU A 131 41.93 -20.68 9.65
C GLU A 131 43.12 -20.17 10.49
N ALA A 132 43.42 -20.87 11.54
CA ALA A 132 44.65 -20.63 12.31
C ALA A 132 45.84 -21.08 11.45
N GLU A 133 46.57 -20.13 10.94
CA GLU A 133 47.86 -20.36 10.32
C GLU A 133 48.84 -20.83 11.42
N ALA A 134 49.24 -22.10 11.36
CA ALA A 134 50.26 -22.65 12.23
C ALA A 134 51.62 -22.09 11.79
N ALA A 135 52.17 -21.20 12.59
CA ALA A 135 53.55 -20.77 12.42
C ALA A 135 54.48 -21.92 12.76
N THR A 136 55.15 -22.45 11.76
CA THR A 136 56.26 -23.38 11.95
C THR A 136 57.51 -22.58 12.26
N ALA A 137 58.04 -22.77 13.41
CA ALA A 137 59.38 -22.29 13.74
C ALA A 137 60.44 -23.15 13.10
#